data_501fb23550f6008c3d291d194efda6da
#
_entry.id   501fb23550f6008c3d291d194efda6da
#
_cell.length_a   1.000
_cell.length_b   1.000
_cell.length_c   1.000
_cell.angle_alpha   90.00
_cell.angle_beta   90.00
_cell.angle_gamma   90.00
#
_symmetry.space_group_name_H-M   'P 1'
#
loop_
_entity.id
_entity.type
_entity.pdbx_description
1 polymer ?
#
loop_
_entity_poly.entity_id
_entity_poly.type
_entity_poly.pdbx_seq_one_letter_code
_entity_poly.pdbx_strand_id
1 'polypeptide(L)'
;MRRARTGLALILPIFWVMSGAWIPSGEAANGSNGEARTPTNLDSLMELLSTSGGVRARFQESRHLSILTDPIETDGMLYFAPPDRLARHANRPGRSSIVVQAGRVTFGDETGQRTFDLSSSVVARTLVSNLMVVFRGDLESLRARHLISFHPNGGNGGGWTLELEPRSRIVRGIIERVRFTGTGRQLTAMETHESNGDRTILRFSDIETGLAWDTSELERIFSLDPPDATP
;
A
#
# COMPACT_ATOMS: atom_id res chain seq x y z
N MET A 1 32.15 -1.98 -26.98
CA MET A 1 31.26 -0.95 -26.43
C MET A 1 30.18 -1.63 -25.63
N ARG A 2 30.38 -1.81 -24.31
CA ARG A 2 29.40 -2.39 -23.38
C ARG A 2 28.59 -1.27 -22.76
N ARG A 3 27.34 -1.13 -23.13
CA ARG A 3 26.42 -0.20 -22.46
C ARG A 3 26.04 -0.76 -21.10
N ALA A 4 26.41 -0.04 -20.07
CA ALA A 4 26.06 -0.29 -18.69
C ALA A 4 24.53 -0.26 -18.54
N ARG A 5 23.95 -1.36 -18.08
CA ARG A 5 22.59 -1.42 -17.54
C ARG A 5 22.64 -0.92 -16.09
N THR A 6 22.72 0.37 -15.95
CA THR A 6 22.65 1.03 -14.64
C THR A 6 21.21 1.47 -14.42
N GLY A 7 20.55 0.98 -13.40
CA GLY A 7 19.46 1.70 -12.81
C GLY A 7 18.11 1.04 -12.78
N LEU A 8 17.92 0.03 -11.96
CA LEU A 8 16.60 -0.26 -11.41
C LEU A 8 16.66 -0.79 -9.96
N ALA A 9 17.82 -0.71 -9.35
CA ALA A 9 18.05 -1.20 -7.97
C ALA A 9 17.82 -0.16 -6.87
N LEU A 10 17.24 1.01 -7.18
CA LEU A 10 17.28 2.19 -6.31
C LEU A 10 15.95 2.57 -5.62
N ILE A 11 14.93 1.73 -5.69
CA ILE A 11 13.65 1.99 -5.00
C ILE A 11 13.46 1.08 -3.78
N LEU A 12 14.50 0.33 -3.42
CA LEU A 12 14.46 -0.57 -2.28
C LEU A 12 15.56 -0.18 -1.29
N PRO A 13 15.23 0.38 -0.13
CA PRO A 13 16.23 0.55 0.91
C PRO A 13 16.67 -0.83 1.37
N ILE A 14 17.91 -1.17 1.05
CA ILE A 14 18.67 -2.24 1.67
C ILE A 14 18.89 -1.82 3.12
N PHE A 15 18.28 -2.52 4.06
CA PHE A 15 18.73 -2.48 5.45
C PHE A 15 18.92 -3.90 5.98
N TRP A 16 20.12 -4.08 6.45
CA TRP A 16 20.68 -5.28 7.05
C TRP A 16 20.48 -5.25 8.56
N VAL A 17 20.20 -6.44 9.15
CA VAL A 17 20.61 -7.01 10.44
C VAL A 17 19.74 -6.77 11.70
N MET A 18 19.30 -7.82 12.22
CA MET A 18 19.48 -8.56 13.45
C MET A 18 18.18 -9.10 14.07
N SER A 19 18.31 -10.38 14.39
CA SER A 19 17.31 -11.27 14.99
C SER A 19 16.80 -10.82 16.36
N GLY A 20 15.51 -11.01 16.58
CA GLY A 20 14.92 -10.97 17.90
C GLY A 20 13.47 -11.46 17.85
N ALA A 21 13.24 -12.71 18.24
CA ALA A 21 11.93 -13.31 18.34
C ALA A 21 11.15 -12.71 19.51
N TRP A 22 9.95 -12.19 19.25
CA TRP A 22 8.95 -11.99 20.29
C TRP A 22 7.54 -12.16 19.71
N ILE A 23 6.75 -13.00 20.37
CA ILE A 23 5.35 -13.28 20.04
C ILE A 23 4.49 -12.46 21.01
N PRO A 24 3.59 -11.59 20.57
CA PRO A 24 2.50 -11.12 21.41
C PRO A 24 1.17 -11.70 20.94
N SER A 25 0.47 -12.27 21.92
CA SER A 25 -0.95 -12.62 21.80
C SER A 25 -1.76 -11.31 21.76
N GLY A 26 -2.50 -11.09 20.68
CA GLY A 26 -3.33 -9.90 20.49
C GLY A 26 -4.79 -10.20 20.77
N GLU A 27 -5.34 -9.47 21.72
CA GLU A 27 -6.74 -9.38 22.11
C GLU A 27 -7.54 -8.59 21.04
N ALA A 28 -8.68 -9.13 20.62
CA ALA A 28 -9.53 -8.52 19.59
C ALA A 28 -10.34 -7.35 20.18
N ALA A 29 -10.10 -6.15 19.71
CA ALA A 29 -10.91 -4.98 20.01
C ALA A 29 -12.18 -4.95 19.12
N ASN A 30 -13.30 -4.90 19.80
CA ASN A 30 -14.66 -4.90 19.24
C ASN A 30 -15.00 -3.47 18.75
N GLY A 31 -14.95 -3.24 17.43
CA GLY A 31 -15.29 -1.96 16.79
C GLY A 31 -16.72 -1.99 16.23
N SER A 32 -17.48 -0.96 16.53
CA SER A 32 -18.90 -0.68 16.28
C SER A 32 -19.45 -1.12 14.91
N ASN A 33 -20.55 -1.89 14.94
CA ASN A 33 -21.36 -2.36 13.82
C ASN A 33 -22.11 -1.22 13.12
N GLY A 34 -21.52 -0.64 12.06
CA GLY A 34 -22.28 -0.19 10.92
C GLY A 34 -22.45 -1.38 9.98
N GLU A 35 -23.67 -1.71 9.55
CA GLU A 35 -23.92 -2.82 8.63
C GLU A 35 -22.94 -2.76 7.44
N ALA A 36 -21.99 -3.67 7.44
CA ALA A 36 -20.95 -3.74 6.42
C ALA A 36 -21.64 -4.18 5.11
N ARG A 37 -21.96 -3.22 4.24
CA ARG A 37 -22.47 -3.49 2.90
C ARG A 37 -21.48 -4.40 2.19
N THR A 38 -21.86 -5.64 1.94
CA THR A 38 -21.04 -6.60 1.21
C THR A 38 -21.09 -6.26 -0.27
N PRO A 39 -19.98 -5.92 -0.92
CA PRO A 39 -19.96 -5.68 -2.36
C PRO A 39 -20.19 -7.03 -3.09
N THR A 40 -21.16 -7.05 -3.99
CA THR A 40 -21.55 -8.24 -4.76
C THR A 40 -20.86 -8.30 -6.13
N ASN A 41 -20.37 -7.18 -6.61
CA ASN A 41 -19.66 -7.05 -7.88
C ASN A 41 -18.62 -5.92 -7.79
N LEU A 42 -17.81 -5.79 -8.83
CA LEU A 42 -16.73 -4.79 -8.89
C LEU A 42 -17.26 -3.35 -8.82
N ASP A 43 -18.36 -3.06 -9.50
CA ASP A 43 -18.93 -1.69 -9.50
C ASP A 43 -19.38 -1.28 -8.10
N SER A 44 -20.08 -2.18 -7.38
CA SER A 44 -20.50 -1.93 -6.00
C SER A 44 -19.33 -1.81 -5.02
N LEU A 45 -18.21 -2.54 -5.25
CA LEU A 45 -16.99 -2.37 -4.48
C LEU A 45 -16.39 -0.98 -4.69
N MET A 46 -16.24 -0.55 -5.95
CA MET A 46 -15.64 0.74 -6.26
C MET A 46 -16.50 1.92 -5.75
N GLU A 47 -17.82 1.81 -5.87
CA GLU A 47 -18.74 2.78 -5.27
C GLU A 47 -18.54 2.87 -3.75
N LEU A 48 -18.45 1.73 -3.08
CA LEU A 48 -18.22 1.65 -1.63
C LEU A 48 -16.89 2.27 -1.22
N LEU A 49 -15.82 1.98 -1.96
CA LEU A 49 -14.47 2.52 -1.70
C LEU A 49 -14.39 4.02 -1.99
N SER A 50 -15.11 4.53 -2.99
CA SER A 50 -15.12 5.96 -3.34
C SER A 50 -15.63 6.85 -2.20
N THR A 51 -16.44 6.29 -1.30
CA THR A 51 -16.97 6.99 -0.13
C THR A 51 -16.09 6.88 1.11
N SER A 52 -14.93 6.24 1.01
CA SER A 52 -14.05 5.97 2.17
C SER A 52 -13.38 7.21 2.75
N GLY A 53 -13.32 8.33 1.99
CA GLY A 53 -12.68 9.56 2.46
C GLY A 53 -11.19 9.37 2.76
N GLY A 54 -10.69 10.06 3.79
CA GLY A 54 -9.33 9.83 4.28
C GLY A 54 -9.22 8.51 5.02
N VAL A 55 -8.05 7.88 4.91
CA VAL A 55 -7.77 6.57 5.53
C VAL A 55 -6.51 6.67 6.37
N ARG A 56 -6.57 6.13 7.59
CA ARG A 56 -5.43 5.85 8.44
C ARG A 56 -5.43 4.35 8.77
N ALA A 57 -4.27 3.70 8.68
CA ALA A 57 -4.15 2.29 9.04
C ALA A 57 -2.75 1.99 9.57
N ARG A 58 -2.65 1.06 10.49
CA ARG A 58 -1.40 0.42 10.83
C ARG A 58 -1.08 -0.61 9.74
N PHE A 59 0.18 -0.70 9.32
CA PHE A 59 0.59 -1.73 8.37
C PHE A 59 1.68 -2.63 8.94
N GLN A 60 1.68 -3.87 8.47
CA GLN A 60 2.78 -4.83 8.55
C GLN A 60 3.09 -5.31 7.13
N GLU A 61 4.34 -5.17 6.73
CA GLU A 61 4.84 -5.59 5.42
C GLU A 61 5.84 -6.71 5.58
N SER A 62 5.61 -7.80 4.86
CA SER A 62 6.52 -8.94 4.75
C SER A 62 6.98 -9.05 3.30
N ARG A 63 8.28 -8.84 3.06
CA ARG A 63 8.87 -8.88 1.74
C ARG A 63 9.73 -10.12 1.56
N HIS A 64 9.27 -11.03 0.74
CA HIS A 64 9.96 -12.25 0.36
C HIS A 64 10.77 -11.99 -0.92
N LEU A 65 12.08 -12.02 -0.80
CA LEU A 65 12.99 -11.92 -1.93
C LEU A 65 13.50 -13.34 -2.28
N SER A 66 13.47 -13.69 -3.55
CA SER A 66 13.91 -15.03 -4.03
C SER A 66 15.36 -15.36 -3.70
N ILE A 67 16.17 -14.36 -3.39
CA ILE A 67 17.58 -14.50 -3.00
C ILE A 67 17.81 -14.61 -1.49
N LEU A 68 16.76 -14.43 -0.66
CA LEU A 68 16.84 -14.47 0.80
C LEU A 68 16.02 -15.63 1.35
N THR A 69 16.51 -16.24 2.42
CA THR A 69 15.80 -17.31 3.13
C THR A 69 14.64 -16.75 3.97
N ASP A 70 14.89 -15.65 4.66
CA ASP A 70 13.92 -15.02 5.55
C ASP A 70 13.35 -13.74 4.92
N PRO A 71 12.07 -13.44 5.15
CA PRO A 71 11.46 -12.20 4.66
C PRO A 71 12.00 -10.97 5.39
N ILE A 72 11.95 -9.83 4.73
CA ILE A 72 12.19 -8.53 5.35
C ILE A 72 10.86 -8.03 5.91
N GLU A 73 10.81 -7.81 7.21
CA GLU A 73 9.62 -7.33 7.92
C GLU A 73 9.72 -5.84 8.19
N THR A 74 8.63 -5.12 7.92
CA THR A 74 8.52 -3.69 8.18
C THR A 74 7.15 -3.39 8.75
N ASP A 75 7.04 -2.46 9.70
CA ASP A 75 5.76 -2.01 10.23
C ASP A 75 5.71 -0.50 10.43
N GLY A 76 4.50 0.04 10.50
CA GLY A 76 4.30 1.47 10.69
C GLY A 76 2.88 1.92 10.42
N MET A 77 2.75 3.18 10.01
CA MET A 77 1.47 3.82 9.71
C MET A 77 1.37 4.22 8.24
N LEU A 78 0.18 4.01 7.67
CA LEU A 78 -0.18 4.44 6.34
C LEU A 78 -1.33 5.44 6.43
N TYR A 79 -1.23 6.51 5.65
CA TYR A 79 -2.23 7.55 5.54
C TYR A 79 -2.56 7.79 4.07
N PHE A 80 -3.85 7.93 3.77
CA PHE A 80 -4.31 8.35 2.47
C PHE A 80 -5.25 9.54 2.64
N ALA A 81 -4.96 10.67 2.01
CA ALA A 81 -5.83 11.83 1.94
C ALA A 81 -6.22 12.09 0.48
N PRO A 82 -7.52 12.02 0.15
CA PRO A 82 -7.98 12.34 -1.20
C PRO A 82 -7.55 13.73 -1.64
N PRO A 83 -7.33 13.97 -2.96
CA PRO A 83 -7.43 12.95 -4.01
C PRO A 83 -6.15 12.15 -4.27
N ASP A 84 -4.96 12.63 -3.84
CA ASP A 84 -3.69 12.14 -4.36
C ASP A 84 -2.52 12.15 -3.35
N ARG A 85 -2.82 12.22 -2.05
CA ARG A 85 -1.79 12.18 -1.01
C ARG A 85 -1.74 10.81 -0.35
N LEU A 86 -0.54 10.25 -0.28
CA LEU A 86 -0.25 9.00 0.42
C LEU A 86 1.01 9.19 1.26
N ALA A 87 0.97 8.81 2.54
CA ALA A 87 2.14 8.75 3.39
C ALA A 87 2.27 7.35 4.01
N ARG A 88 3.48 6.83 4.03
CA ARG A 88 3.87 5.58 4.68
C ARG A 88 5.05 5.87 5.58
N HIS A 89 4.84 5.75 6.88
CA HIS A 89 5.87 5.95 7.90
C HIS A 89 6.18 4.61 8.55
N ALA A 90 7.38 4.10 8.30
CA ALA A 90 7.87 2.88 8.89
C ALA A 90 8.64 3.18 10.18
N ASN A 91 8.44 2.33 11.19
CA ASN A 91 9.10 2.42 12.48
C ASN A 91 10.20 1.36 12.62
N ARG A 92 10.02 0.20 12.04
CA ARG A 92 10.96 -0.93 12.10
C ARG A 92 11.24 -1.50 10.70
N PRO A 93 12.43 -2.06 10.44
CA PRO A 93 13.61 -2.16 11.35
C PRO A 93 14.30 -0.83 11.61
N GLY A 94 14.18 0.16 10.75
CA GLY A 94 14.64 1.54 10.89
C GLY A 94 13.54 2.52 10.52
N ARG A 95 13.62 3.76 11.02
CA ARG A 95 12.66 4.81 10.66
C ARG A 95 12.84 5.20 9.20
N SER A 96 11.74 5.18 8.46
CA SER A 96 11.72 5.68 7.08
C SER A 96 10.33 6.18 6.71
N SER A 97 10.29 7.16 5.83
CA SER A 97 9.05 7.77 5.38
C SER A 97 9.01 7.81 3.85
N ILE A 98 7.84 7.49 3.30
CA ILE A 98 7.53 7.69 1.89
C ILE A 98 6.31 8.60 1.84
N VAL A 99 6.47 9.75 1.21
CA VAL A 99 5.38 10.72 1.04
C VAL A 99 5.14 10.95 -0.44
N VAL A 100 3.91 10.74 -0.86
CA VAL A 100 3.43 10.99 -2.23
C VAL A 100 2.45 12.13 -2.19
N GLN A 101 2.73 13.20 -2.91
CA GLN A 101 1.83 14.34 -3.09
C GLN A 101 2.18 15.11 -4.35
N ALA A 102 1.18 15.68 -5.03
CA ALA A 102 1.36 16.48 -6.24
C ALA A 102 2.25 15.81 -7.31
N GLY A 103 2.11 14.49 -7.49
CA GLY A 103 2.87 13.72 -8.48
C GLY A 103 4.34 13.47 -8.13
N ARG A 104 4.78 13.83 -6.92
CA ARG A 104 6.14 13.62 -6.42
C ARG A 104 6.17 12.57 -5.34
N VAL A 105 7.26 11.82 -5.28
CA VAL A 105 7.57 10.89 -4.19
C VAL A 105 8.79 11.42 -3.47
N THR A 106 8.66 11.63 -2.18
CA THR A 106 9.78 11.94 -1.30
C THR A 106 10.00 10.75 -0.37
N PHE A 107 11.21 10.24 -0.37
CA PHE A 107 11.68 9.21 0.55
C PHE A 107 12.62 9.86 1.55
N GLY A 108 12.50 9.51 2.82
CA GLY A 108 13.40 9.94 3.89
C GLY A 108 13.69 8.80 4.85
N ASP A 109 14.94 8.71 5.28
CA ASP A 109 15.45 7.82 6.32
C ASP A 109 16.58 8.50 7.11
N GLU A 110 17.23 7.76 8.02
CA GLU A 110 18.36 8.24 8.82
C GLU A 110 19.57 8.71 7.98
N THR A 111 19.64 8.28 6.71
CA THR A 111 20.75 8.63 5.82
C THR A 111 20.50 9.90 5.00
N GLY A 112 19.26 10.40 5.01
CA GLY A 112 18.86 11.62 4.31
C GLY A 112 17.55 11.48 3.54
N GLN A 113 17.29 12.46 2.68
CA GLN A 113 16.07 12.47 1.87
C GLN A 113 16.36 12.53 0.37
N ARG A 114 15.43 11.98 -0.42
CA ARG A 114 15.46 12.01 -1.88
C ARG A 114 14.07 12.25 -2.41
N THR A 115 13.92 13.16 -3.37
CA THR A 115 12.68 13.43 -4.05
C THR A 115 12.82 13.13 -5.53
N PHE A 116 11.83 12.48 -6.11
CA PHE A 116 11.76 12.22 -7.54
C PHE A 116 10.32 12.39 -8.05
N ASP A 117 10.18 12.65 -9.33
CA ASP A 117 8.90 12.71 -9.99
C ASP A 117 8.35 11.29 -10.17
N LEU A 118 7.10 11.05 -9.80
CA LEU A 118 6.45 9.74 -9.93
C LEU A 118 6.40 9.28 -11.40
N SER A 119 6.39 10.21 -12.35
CA SER A 119 6.42 9.92 -13.78
C SER A 119 7.75 9.33 -14.25
N SER A 120 8.83 9.56 -13.52
CA SER A 120 10.17 9.08 -13.88
C SER A 120 10.36 7.57 -13.69
N SER A 121 9.49 6.91 -12.90
CA SER A 121 9.53 5.47 -12.66
C SER A 121 8.17 4.82 -12.96
N VAL A 122 8.16 3.99 -14.00
CA VAL A 122 6.93 3.23 -14.37
C VAL A 122 6.48 2.32 -13.23
N VAL A 123 7.41 1.70 -12.51
CA VAL A 123 7.13 0.78 -11.39
C VAL A 123 6.56 1.52 -10.20
N ALA A 124 7.24 2.56 -9.72
CA ALA A 124 6.79 3.36 -8.57
C ALA A 124 5.40 3.95 -8.86
N ARG A 125 5.22 4.52 -10.07
CA ARG A 125 3.93 5.04 -10.52
C ARG A 125 2.84 3.97 -10.50
N THR A 126 3.14 2.76 -10.98
CA THR A 126 2.14 1.67 -11.02
C THR A 126 1.74 1.23 -9.61
N LEU A 127 2.69 0.98 -8.71
CA LEU A 127 2.40 0.56 -7.33
C LEU A 127 1.61 1.61 -6.55
N VAL A 128 2.10 2.85 -6.57
CA VAL A 128 1.43 3.97 -5.90
C VAL A 128 0.04 4.21 -6.50
N SER A 129 -0.06 4.25 -7.84
CA SER A 129 -1.34 4.47 -8.52
C SER A 129 -2.34 3.36 -8.23
N ASN A 130 -1.92 2.09 -8.16
CA ASN A 130 -2.83 0.99 -7.88
C ASN A 130 -3.49 1.14 -6.51
N LEU A 131 -2.69 1.46 -5.48
CA LEU A 131 -3.21 1.67 -4.14
C LEU A 131 -4.14 2.89 -4.08
N MET A 132 -3.73 4.02 -4.65
CA MET A 132 -4.54 5.24 -4.68
C MET A 132 -5.85 5.08 -5.45
N VAL A 133 -5.82 4.38 -6.60
CA VAL A 133 -7.02 4.15 -7.42
C VAL A 133 -8.02 3.25 -6.70
N VAL A 134 -7.55 2.25 -5.97
CA VAL A 134 -8.40 1.41 -5.11
C VAL A 134 -9.00 2.24 -3.98
N PHE A 135 -8.22 3.04 -3.25
CA PHE A 135 -8.76 3.90 -2.20
C PHE A 135 -9.78 4.94 -2.70
N ARG A 136 -9.64 5.40 -3.96
CA ARG A 136 -10.59 6.34 -4.59
C ARG A 136 -11.81 5.67 -5.21
N GLY A 137 -11.79 4.35 -5.36
CA GLY A 137 -12.83 3.63 -6.10
C GLY A 137 -12.88 3.99 -7.59
N ASP A 138 -11.75 4.38 -8.20
CA ASP A 138 -11.67 4.83 -9.61
C ASP A 138 -11.62 3.64 -10.57
N LEU A 139 -12.80 3.09 -10.88
CA LEU A 139 -12.97 1.91 -11.72
C LEU A 139 -12.48 2.13 -13.16
N GLU A 140 -12.69 3.31 -13.71
CA GLU A 140 -12.28 3.62 -15.09
C GLU A 140 -10.76 3.52 -15.25
N SER A 141 -10.02 4.15 -14.35
CA SER A 141 -8.57 4.07 -14.30
C SER A 141 -8.05 2.64 -14.09
N LEU A 142 -8.75 1.82 -13.30
CA LEU A 142 -8.39 0.41 -13.11
C LEU A 142 -8.58 -0.37 -14.41
N ARG A 143 -9.75 -0.28 -15.05
CA ARG A 143 -10.08 -0.99 -16.30
C ARG A 143 -9.16 -0.61 -17.47
N ALA A 144 -8.76 0.65 -17.53
CA ALA A 144 -7.85 1.13 -18.56
C ALA A 144 -6.46 0.47 -18.50
N ARG A 145 -5.99 0.14 -17.28
CA ARG A 145 -4.60 -0.31 -17.05
C ARG A 145 -4.46 -1.77 -16.70
N HIS A 146 -5.55 -2.46 -16.27
CA HIS A 146 -5.49 -3.83 -15.76
C HIS A 146 -6.55 -4.73 -16.39
N LEU A 147 -6.25 -6.02 -16.43
CA LEU A 147 -7.22 -7.08 -16.42
C LEU A 147 -7.63 -7.24 -14.95
N ILE A 148 -8.94 -7.32 -14.71
CA ILE A 148 -9.49 -7.28 -13.34
C ILE A 148 -10.29 -8.54 -13.10
N SER A 149 -10.02 -9.22 -11.99
CA SER A 149 -10.84 -10.30 -11.45
C SER A 149 -11.35 -9.90 -10.08
N PHE A 150 -12.66 -10.02 -9.87
CA PHE A 150 -13.32 -9.71 -8.60
C PHE A 150 -14.05 -10.95 -8.09
N HIS A 151 -13.85 -11.27 -6.82
CA HIS A 151 -14.48 -12.40 -6.14
C HIS A 151 -15.06 -11.91 -4.82
N PRO A 152 -16.41 -11.89 -4.67
CA PRO A 152 -17.01 -11.74 -3.36
C PRO A 152 -16.72 -13.00 -2.56
N ASN A 153 -16.11 -12.87 -1.39
CA ASN A 153 -15.87 -13.99 -0.49
C ASN A 153 -17.17 -14.22 0.28
N GLY A 154 -17.94 -15.24 -0.16
CA GLY A 154 -19.22 -15.58 0.45
C GLY A 154 -19.07 -15.99 1.92
N GLY A 155 -19.87 -15.37 2.79
CA GLY A 155 -19.92 -15.59 4.24
C GLY A 155 -20.46 -14.35 4.95
N ASN A 156 -20.79 -14.48 6.23
CA ASN A 156 -21.40 -13.40 7.04
C ASN A 156 -20.49 -12.18 7.28
N GLY A 157 -19.28 -12.16 6.72
CA GLY A 157 -18.28 -11.11 6.97
C GLY A 157 -18.10 -10.08 5.86
N GLY A 158 -18.81 -10.15 4.72
CA GLY A 158 -18.70 -9.15 3.63
C GLY A 158 -17.33 -9.02 2.98
N GLY A 159 -16.52 -10.09 3.00
CA GLY A 159 -15.18 -10.11 2.43
C GLY A 159 -15.17 -10.08 0.90
N TRP A 160 -14.09 -9.58 0.33
CA TRP A 160 -13.87 -9.55 -1.12
C TRP A 160 -12.39 -9.69 -1.47
N THR A 161 -12.14 -10.15 -2.70
CA THR A 161 -10.81 -10.21 -3.31
C THR A 161 -10.87 -9.53 -4.67
N LEU A 162 -9.90 -8.65 -4.94
CA LEU A 162 -9.72 -7.96 -6.20
C LEU A 162 -8.32 -8.26 -6.72
N GLU A 163 -8.20 -8.85 -7.91
CA GLU A 163 -6.92 -9.10 -8.57
C GLU A 163 -6.75 -8.18 -9.77
N LEU A 164 -5.56 -7.62 -9.91
CA LEU A 164 -5.17 -6.72 -10.97
C LEU A 164 -3.94 -7.27 -11.70
N GLU A 165 -4.08 -7.59 -12.99
CA GLU A 165 -2.95 -7.93 -13.86
C GLU A 165 -2.68 -6.78 -14.81
N PRO A 166 -1.45 -6.22 -14.86
CA PRO A 166 -1.14 -5.08 -15.72
C PRO A 166 -1.33 -5.43 -17.20
N ARG A 167 -2.01 -4.56 -17.98
CA ARG A 167 -2.12 -4.70 -19.44
C ARG A 167 -0.81 -4.36 -20.15
N SER A 168 -0.03 -3.43 -19.60
CA SER A 168 1.25 -3.02 -20.16
C SER A 168 2.28 -4.15 -20.07
N ARG A 169 2.86 -4.54 -21.20
CA ARG A 169 3.93 -5.56 -21.26
C ARG A 169 5.17 -5.15 -20.48
N ILE A 170 5.49 -3.85 -20.43
CA ILE A 170 6.63 -3.32 -19.67
C ILE A 170 6.39 -3.51 -18.17
N VAL A 171 5.18 -3.21 -17.70
CA VAL A 171 4.82 -3.37 -16.28
C VAL A 171 4.76 -4.84 -15.91
N ARG A 172 4.18 -5.70 -16.76
CA ARG A 172 4.15 -7.16 -16.54
C ARG A 172 5.53 -7.80 -16.45
N GLY A 173 6.53 -7.22 -17.12
CA GLY A 173 7.92 -7.67 -16.98
C GLY A 173 8.52 -7.43 -15.58
N ILE A 174 7.78 -6.75 -14.68
CA ILE A 174 8.22 -6.42 -13.33
C ILE A 174 7.18 -6.85 -12.30
N ILE A 175 5.93 -6.52 -12.50
CA ILE A 175 4.79 -6.88 -11.63
C ILE A 175 3.88 -7.82 -12.39
N GLU A 176 3.77 -9.04 -11.92
CA GLU A 176 2.87 -10.05 -12.50
C GLU A 176 1.41 -9.73 -12.17
N ARG A 177 1.14 -9.56 -10.88
CA ARG A 177 -0.20 -9.23 -10.38
C ARG A 177 -0.16 -8.52 -9.03
N VAL A 178 -1.24 -7.81 -8.73
CA VAL A 178 -1.51 -7.25 -7.41
C VAL A 178 -2.86 -7.74 -6.95
N ARG A 179 -2.93 -8.32 -5.74
CA ARG A 179 -4.16 -8.79 -5.12
C ARG A 179 -4.48 -7.90 -3.93
N PHE A 180 -5.72 -7.46 -3.86
CA PHE A 180 -6.29 -6.75 -2.72
C PHE A 180 -7.34 -7.62 -2.06
N THR A 181 -7.37 -7.63 -0.74
CA THR A 181 -8.43 -8.25 0.05
C THR A 181 -9.00 -7.25 1.03
N GLY A 182 -10.29 -7.37 1.32
CA GLY A 182 -10.94 -6.45 2.25
C GLY A 182 -12.28 -6.96 2.75
N THR A 183 -12.90 -6.15 3.61
CA THR A 183 -14.23 -6.38 4.16
C THR A 183 -14.98 -5.05 4.15
N GLY A 184 -16.19 -5.04 3.56
CA GLY A 184 -16.90 -3.79 3.36
C GLY A 184 -16.03 -2.76 2.63
N ARG A 185 -15.83 -1.57 3.21
CA ARG A 185 -14.97 -0.51 2.69
C ARG A 185 -13.51 -0.57 3.17
N GLN A 186 -13.18 -1.51 4.02
CA GLN A 186 -11.85 -1.64 4.61
C GLN A 186 -10.97 -2.56 3.78
N LEU A 187 -9.86 -2.03 3.27
CA LEU A 187 -8.79 -2.80 2.64
C LEU A 187 -7.95 -3.44 3.75
N THR A 188 -7.93 -4.77 3.85
CA THR A 188 -7.23 -5.50 4.92
C THR A 188 -5.87 -6.02 4.49
N ALA A 189 -5.65 -6.25 3.20
CA ALA A 189 -4.33 -6.64 2.71
C ALA A 189 -4.14 -6.28 1.22
N MET A 190 -2.87 -6.09 0.86
CA MET A 190 -2.39 -5.99 -0.51
C MET A 190 -1.22 -6.94 -0.69
N GLU A 191 -1.24 -7.76 -1.73
CA GLU A 191 -0.17 -8.67 -2.08
C GLU A 191 0.30 -8.37 -3.51
N THR A 192 1.61 -8.14 -3.68
CA THR A 192 2.24 -7.91 -4.98
C THR A 192 3.11 -9.10 -5.33
N HIS A 193 2.90 -9.67 -6.50
CA HIS A 193 3.76 -10.70 -7.09
C HIS A 193 4.61 -10.06 -8.19
N GLU A 194 5.90 -10.18 -8.07
CA GLU A 194 6.87 -9.70 -9.06
C GLU A 194 7.27 -10.83 -10.01
N SER A 195 7.60 -10.48 -11.25
CA SER A 195 7.93 -11.46 -12.31
C SER A 195 9.24 -12.21 -12.07
N ASN A 196 10.07 -11.75 -11.14
CA ASN A 196 11.31 -12.40 -10.70
C ASN A 196 11.10 -13.44 -9.59
N GLY A 197 9.83 -13.64 -9.15
CA GLY A 197 9.46 -14.53 -8.05
C GLY A 197 9.42 -13.86 -6.67
N ASP A 198 9.78 -12.60 -6.57
CA ASP A 198 9.65 -11.85 -5.32
C ASP A 198 8.16 -11.57 -5.00
N ARG A 199 7.85 -11.45 -3.71
CA ARG A 199 6.50 -11.20 -3.23
C ARG A 199 6.51 -10.25 -2.05
N THR A 200 5.65 -9.26 -2.08
CA THR A 200 5.41 -8.34 -0.97
C THR A 200 3.98 -8.50 -0.46
N ILE A 201 3.81 -8.71 0.82
CA ILE A 201 2.52 -8.81 1.50
C ILE A 201 2.42 -7.64 2.48
N LEU A 202 1.41 -6.81 2.28
CA LEU A 202 1.08 -5.68 3.14
C LEU A 202 -0.25 -5.98 3.84
N ARG A 203 -0.27 -6.08 5.17
CA ARG A 203 -1.48 -6.26 5.98
C ARG A 203 -1.80 -4.99 6.71
N PHE A 204 -3.09 -4.66 6.77
CA PHE A 204 -3.59 -3.47 7.45
C PHE A 204 -4.43 -3.86 8.66
N SER A 205 -4.21 -3.13 9.76
CA SER A 205 -5.00 -3.21 10.99
C SER A 205 -5.32 -1.81 11.49
N ASP A 206 -6.20 -1.70 12.48
CA ASP A 206 -6.62 -0.42 13.06
C ASP A 206 -7.06 0.59 11.99
N ILE A 207 -7.88 0.09 11.04
CA ILE A 207 -8.25 0.83 9.83
C ILE A 207 -9.37 1.81 10.17
N GLU A 208 -9.08 3.09 10.01
CA GLU A 208 -10.04 4.17 10.13
C GLU A 208 -10.30 4.78 8.75
N THR A 209 -11.55 4.98 8.41
CA THR A 209 -12.00 5.57 7.13
C THR A 209 -12.93 6.74 7.39
N GLY A 210 -13.15 7.58 6.39
CA GLY A 210 -13.99 8.76 6.51
C GLY A 210 -13.31 9.92 7.23
N LEU A 211 -11.98 9.88 7.36
CA LEU A 211 -11.22 10.91 8.03
C LEU A 211 -11.17 12.20 7.18
N ALA A 212 -11.32 13.33 7.86
CA ALA A 212 -11.07 14.63 7.32
C ALA A 212 -10.03 15.30 8.21
N TRP A 213 -8.90 15.65 7.66
CA TRP A 213 -7.83 16.34 8.37
C TRP A 213 -7.83 17.82 8.02
N ASP A 214 -7.54 18.65 9.00
CA ASP A 214 -7.26 20.06 8.76
C ASP A 214 -5.88 20.28 8.10
N THR A 215 -5.58 21.51 7.71
CA THR A 215 -4.32 21.84 7.03
C THR A 215 -3.10 21.51 7.88
N SER A 216 -3.16 21.77 9.17
CA SER A 216 -2.03 21.55 10.09
C SER A 216 -1.76 20.06 10.33
N GLU A 217 -2.83 19.27 10.40
CA GLU A 217 -2.74 17.82 10.47
C GLU A 217 -2.15 17.21 9.18
N LEU A 218 -2.60 17.70 8.01
CA LEU A 218 -2.06 17.28 6.71
C LEU A 218 -0.57 17.62 6.59
N GLU A 219 -0.14 18.81 6.95
CA GLU A 219 1.28 19.18 6.93
C GLU A 219 2.12 18.27 7.80
N ARG A 220 1.64 17.90 8.96
CA ARG A 220 2.31 17.02 9.91
C ARG A 220 2.36 15.57 9.42
N ILE A 221 1.22 15.02 8.93
CA ILE A 221 1.12 13.64 8.43
C ILE A 221 1.96 13.45 7.16
N PHE A 222 1.99 14.45 6.28
CA PHE A 222 2.71 14.38 5.01
C PHE A 222 4.11 15.03 5.08
N SER A 223 4.66 15.20 6.29
CA SER A 223 6.08 15.48 6.50
C SER A 223 6.90 14.19 6.50
N LEU A 224 8.22 14.30 6.37
CA LEU A 224 9.12 13.14 6.47
C LEU A 224 9.43 12.74 7.93
N ASP A 225 9.16 13.64 8.86
CA ASP A 225 9.33 13.44 10.30
C ASP A 225 7.96 13.62 10.99
N PRO A 226 7.05 12.64 10.83
CA PRO A 226 5.76 12.71 11.48
C PRO A 226 5.93 12.62 12.98
N PRO A 227 5.03 13.23 13.77
CA PRO A 227 5.01 13.03 15.20
C PRO A 227 4.89 11.53 15.49
N ASP A 228 5.60 11.08 16.50
CA ASP A 228 5.59 9.67 16.90
C ASP A 228 4.15 9.15 16.91
N ALA A 229 3.92 8.12 16.10
CA ALA A 229 2.77 7.25 16.27
C ALA A 229 2.99 6.46 17.55
N THR A 230 2.84 7.16 18.69
CA THR A 230 2.84 6.49 20.01
C THR A 230 1.65 5.54 20.04
N PRO A 231 1.85 4.30 20.46
CA PRO A 231 0.83 3.26 20.47
C PRO A 231 -0.38 3.63 21.32
#